data_a1c7c09e9116066ffdb8a2ccf2c76a0c
#
_entry.id   a1c7c09e9116066ffdb8a2ccf2c76a0c
#
_cell.length_a   1.000
_cell.length_b   1.000
_cell.length_c   1.000
_cell.angle_alpha   90.00
_cell.angle_beta   90.00
_cell.angle_gamma   90.00
#
_symmetry.space_group_name_H-M   'P 1'
#
loop_
_entity.id
_entity.type
_entity.pdbx_description
1 polymer ?
#
loop_
_entity_poly.entity_id
_entity_poly.type
_entity_poly.pdbx_seq_one_letter_code
_entity_poly.pdbx_strand_id
1 'polypeptide(L)'
;MGKRAKAHSLIGRITPRLVMQAFRSVKRNRGAAGVDKVSIRMFSANLTENLDALMRDLKSGQFRPKPLRRVHIKDNPRAEKTRALGIPVVRDRVAQEVLRRLLNPIFEPLFHDASHGFRQGHNCHLAIEEVLELHRMGYMIVLDADIQGFFDNLPQSVIMQFVRHYVADGKVLDLLERFLTAGVMEDGVFKPTTVGTPQGGVISPLLANIVLNHLDWQLDTAGYRFVRYADDFVVLCHSRREAQEARDFVQRILEGELGLQLSQEKTHITTYGKGYEFLGFKLSSRSRRMRGKSVQKFKDKIRELTVRKHNLDARVIMKLNRVIRGTANYFSTSFATNRWLFQKLDSWVRMRLRCMKRKRKSYNDNSKLRARYFLGKLGLLTLEQFCRRLDAYGKAHHVIPRRGATLSGVAR
;
A
#
# COMPACT_ATOMS: atom_id res chain seq x y z
N MET A 1 -8.23 14.15 26.67
CA MET A 1 -7.37 12.93 26.58
C MET A 1 -6.56 12.77 27.85
N GLY A 2 -6.81 11.70 28.64
CA GLY A 2 -6.05 11.43 29.87
C GLY A 2 -4.56 11.21 29.57
N LYS A 3 -3.66 11.67 30.45
CA LYS A 3 -2.21 11.45 30.32
C LYS A 3 -1.92 9.95 30.35
N ARG A 4 -1.78 9.30 29.18
CA ARG A 4 -1.25 7.94 29.11
C ARG A 4 0.23 7.95 29.51
N ALA A 5 0.63 7.00 30.36
CA ALA A 5 2.04 6.86 30.72
C ALA A 5 2.87 6.57 29.45
N LYS A 6 4.00 7.27 29.30
CA LYS A 6 4.91 7.04 28.19
C LYS A 6 5.55 5.66 28.30
N ALA A 7 5.80 5.02 27.18
CA ALA A 7 6.47 3.73 27.16
C ALA A 7 7.97 3.89 27.45
N HIS A 8 8.43 3.16 28.46
CA HIS A 8 9.84 3.11 28.90
C HIS A 8 10.44 1.74 28.64
N SER A 9 11.76 1.65 28.69
CA SER A 9 12.55 0.40 28.69
C SER A 9 12.23 -0.54 27.51
N LEU A 10 11.94 0.02 26.35
CA LEU A 10 11.62 -0.75 25.12
C LEU A 10 12.83 -1.53 24.63
N ILE A 11 14.03 -0.97 24.74
CA ILE A 11 15.30 -1.63 24.38
C ILE A 11 15.50 -2.95 25.15
N GLY A 12 15.08 -3.01 26.41
CA GLY A 12 15.12 -4.23 27.23
C GLY A 12 14.26 -5.37 26.66
N ARG A 13 13.24 -5.06 25.89
CA ARG A 13 12.35 -6.04 25.24
C ARG A 13 12.93 -6.69 23.99
N ILE A 14 14.13 -6.28 23.54
CA ILE A 14 14.81 -6.91 22.41
C ILE A 14 15.35 -8.27 22.86
N THR A 15 14.75 -9.34 22.37
CA THR A 15 15.13 -10.73 22.63
C THR A 15 15.65 -11.41 21.37
N PRO A 16 16.41 -12.51 21.47
CA PRO A 16 16.83 -13.30 20.31
C PRO A 16 15.63 -13.73 19.46
N ARG A 17 14.51 -14.08 20.11
CA ARG A 17 13.24 -14.44 19.44
C ARG A 17 12.70 -13.29 18.60
N LEU A 18 12.68 -12.06 19.12
CA LEU A 18 12.20 -10.87 18.40
C LEU A 18 13.07 -10.58 17.18
N VAL A 19 14.40 -10.62 17.33
CA VAL A 19 15.36 -10.36 16.24
C VAL A 19 15.23 -11.43 15.15
N MET A 20 15.09 -12.71 15.53
CA MET A 20 14.85 -13.80 14.58
C MET A 20 13.52 -13.64 13.83
N GLN A 21 12.45 -13.24 14.50
CA GLN A 21 11.16 -12.96 13.86
C GLN A 21 11.25 -11.78 12.88
N ALA A 22 11.99 -10.73 13.25
CA ALA A 22 12.25 -9.59 12.37
C ALA A 22 13.01 -10.03 11.11
N PHE A 23 14.06 -10.82 11.26
CA PHE A 23 14.78 -11.38 10.11
C PHE A 23 13.88 -12.22 9.21
N ARG A 24 13.02 -13.10 9.78
CA ARG A 24 12.07 -13.91 8.99
C ARG A 24 11.12 -13.04 8.16
N SER A 25 10.67 -11.91 8.70
CA SER A 25 9.82 -10.94 7.95
C SER A 25 10.61 -10.30 6.80
N VAL A 26 11.83 -9.84 7.05
CA VAL A 26 12.71 -9.28 6.02
C VAL A 26 13.02 -10.30 4.91
N LYS A 27 13.33 -11.56 5.29
CA LYS A 27 13.59 -12.66 4.35
C LYS A 27 12.39 -12.94 3.44
N ARG A 28 11.18 -12.96 3.99
CA ARG A 28 9.94 -13.19 3.25
C ARG A 28 9.69 -12.11 2.18
N ASN A 29 10.07 -10.87 2.44
CA ASN A 29 9.87 -9.75 1.53
C ASN A 29 10.86 -9.70 0.36
N ARG A 30 11.89 -10.55 0.33
CA ARG A 30 12.83 -10.75 -0.80
C ARG A 30 13.41 -9.46 -1.39
N GLY A 31 13.85 -8.51 -0.58
CA GLY A 31 14.40 -7.26 -1.08
C GLY A 31 15.82 -7.39 -1.68
N ALA A 32 16.19 -6.45 -2.55
CA ALA A 32 17.54 -6.34 -3.11
C ALA A 32 18.58 -5.96 -2.06
N ALA A 33 19.87 -6.16 -2.34
CA ALA A 33 20.98 -5.73 -1.49
C ALA A 33 21.09 -4.21 -1.42
N GLY A 34 21.53 -3.67 -0.27
CA GLY A 34 21.79 -2.26 -0.07
C GLY A 34 23.15 -1.81 -0.64
N VAL A 35 23.72 -0.76 -0.07
CA VAL A 35 25.04 -0.20 -0.47
C VAL A 35 26.21 -1.18 -0.23
N ASP A 36 26.08 -2.08 0.74
CA ASP A 36 27.10 -3.08 1.09
C ASP A 36 27.09 -4.31 0.16
N LYS A 37 26.15 -4.37 -0.79
CA LYS A 37 25.96 -5.48 -1.71
C LYS A 37 25.64 -6.83 -1.04
N VAL A 38 25.43 -6.86 0.29
CA VAL A 38 25.11 -8.08 1.04
C VAL A 38 23.66 -8.47 0.75
N SER A 39 23.48 -9.63 0.11
CA SER A 39 22.16 -10.22 -0.15
C SER A 39 21.60 -10.89 1.11
N ILE A 40 20.28 -11.16 1.12
CA ILE A 40 19.64 -11.94 2.19
C ILE A 40 20.27 -13.34 2.30
N ARG A 41 20.71 -13.95 1.19
CA ARG A 41 21.40 -15.26 1.20
C ARG A 41 22.75 -15.17 1.91
N MET A 42 23.56 -14.16 1.59
CA MET A 42 24.87 -13.93 2.25
C MET A 42 24.68 -13.64 3.73
N PHE A 43 23.73 -12.78 4.11
CA PHE A 43 23.41 -12.51 5.51
C PHE A 43 22.96 -13.78 6.27
N SER A 44 22.24 -14.68 5.59
CA SER A 44 21.76 -15.94 6.17
C SER A 44 22.86 -16.98 6.36
N ALA A 45 24.01 -16.87 5.70
CA ALA A 45 25.11 -17.85 5.83
C ALA A 45 25.69 -17.86 7.26
N ASN A 46 25.83 -16.67 7.89
CA ASN A 46 26.29 -16.50 9.27
C ASN A 46 25.18 -15.91 10.14
N LEU A 47 23.99 -16.53 10.09
CA LEU A 47 22.77 -15.92 10.63
C LEU A 47 22.87 -15.64 12.14
N THR A 48 23.31 -16.62 12.94
CA THR A 48 23.36 -16.50 14.39
C THR A 48 24.30 -15.38 14.81
N GLU A 49 25.50 -15.37 14.30
CA GLU A 49 26.50 -14.34 14.57
C GLU A 49 26.02 -12.94 14.17
N ASN A 50 25.41 -12.82 12.98
CA ASN A 50 24.88 -11.56 12.48
C ASN A 50 23.73 -11.03 13.34
N LEU A 51 22.83 -11.89 13.82
CA LEU A 51 21.71 -11.49 14.67
C LEU A 51 22.18 -11.16 16.10
N ASP A 52 23.15 -11.90 16.65
CA ASP A 52 23.71 -11.65 17.98
C ASP A 52 24.48 -10.33 18.00
N ALA A 53 25.30 -10.07 16.98
CA ALA A 53 26.00 -8.79 16.82
C ALA A 53 25.00 -7.64 16.67
N LEU A 54 23.96 -7.80 15.84
CA LEU A 54 22.90 -6.81 15.70
C LEU A 54 22.22 -6.53 17.05
N MET A 55 21.86 -7.57 17.80
CA MET A 55 21.17 -7.42 19.08
C MET A 55 22.05 -6.71 20.12
N ARG A 56 23.36 -7.04 20.19
CA ARG A 56 24.31 -6.34 21.07
C ARG A 56 24.37 -4.85 20.74
N ASP A 57 24.51 -4.50 19.46
CA ASP A 57 24.62 -3.11 19.03
C ASP A 57 23.34 -2.32 19.29
N LEU A 58 22.15 -2.94 19.11
CA LEU A 58 20.88 -2.31 19.43
C LEU A 58 20.75 -2.04 20.93
N LYS A 59 21.08 -3.03 21.78
CA LYS A 59 20.97 -2.90 23.25
C LYS A 59 21.98 -1.90 23.85
N SER A 60 23.20 -1.89 23.34
CA SER A 60 24.23 -0.94 23.78
C SER A 60 23.96 0.49 23.30
N GLY A 61 23.14 0.68 22.23
CA GLY A 61 22.93 1.97 21.58
C GLY A 61 24.07 2.33 20.60
N GLN A 62 24.94 1.37 20.28
CA GLN A 62 26.06 1.58 19.35
C GLN A 62 25.67 1.34 17.88
N PHE A 63 24.46 0.87 17.61
CA PHE A 63 24.01 0.62 16.25
C PHE A 63 24.08 1.90 15.40
N ARG A 64 24.69 1.78 14.22
CA ARG A 64 24.77 2.85 13.22
C ARG A 64 24.22 2.32 11.90
N PRO A 65 23.13 2.90 11.37
CA PRO A 65 22.61 2.55 10.06
C PRO A 65 23.58 2.99 8.96
N LYS A 66 23.60 2.23 7.86
CA LYS A 66 24.31 2.62 6.65
C LYS A 66 23.42 3.50 5.77
N PRO A 67 23.99 4.33 4.88
CA PRO A 67 23.23 5.07 3.89
C PRO A 67 22.38 4.14 3.01
N LEU A 68 21.20 4.61 2.59
CA LEU A 68 20.36 3.85 1.70
C LEU A 68 20.89 3.91 0.26
N ARG A 69 20.85 2.79 -0.44
CA ARG A 69 21.14 2.77 -1.87
C ARG A 69 19.93 3.31 -2.64
N ARG A 70 20.08 4.47 -3.31
CA ARG A 70 19.01 5.05 -4.13
C ARG A 70 18.95 4.35 -5.48
N VAL A 71 17.74 4.01 -5.91
CA VAL A 71 17.46 3.51 -7.25
C VAL A 71 16.19 4.17 -7.78
N HIS A 72 16.19 4.47 -9.07
CA HIS A 72 15.04 5.05 -9.75
C HIS A 72 14.22 3.95 -10.41
N ILE A 73 12.96 3.82 -10.03
CA ILE A 73 12.03 2.82 -10.57
C ILE A 73 10.98 3.52 -11.41
N LYS A 74 10.75 3.01 -12.61
CA LYS A 74 9.63 3.43 -13.46
C LYS A 74 8.35 2.74 -13.02
N ASP A 75 7.27 3.48 -12.86
CA ASP A 75 5.94 2.91 -12.53
C ASP A 75 5.43 1.95 -13.61
N ASN A 76 5.82 2.18 -14.85
CA ASN A 76 5.65 1.27 -15.98
C ASN A 76 6.79 1.50 -16.98
N PRO A 77 7.07 0.54 -17.92
CA PRO A 77 8.17 0.66 -18.88
C PRO A 77 8.11 1.90 -19.80
N ARG A 78 6.94 2.53 -19.94
CA ARG A 78 6.69 3.70 -20.78
C ARG A 78 6.58 5.00 -19.98
N ALA A 79 6.68 4.93 -18.63
CA ALA A 79 6.62 6.13 -17.82
C ALA A 79 7.89 6.97 -18.02
N GLU A 80 7.71 8.26 -18.23
CA GLU A 80 8.82 9.24 -18.24
C GLU A 80 9.28 9.54 -16.82
N LYS A 81 8.35 9.63 -15.88
CA LYS A 81 8.64 9.87 -14.44
C LYS A 81 9.11 8.59 -13.76
N THR A 82 10.17 8.72 -12.99
CA THR A 82 10.69 7.68 -12.09
C THR A 82 10.39 8.03 -10.64
N ARG A 83 10.29 7.00 -9.79
CA ARG A 83 10.26 7.17 -8.33
C ARG A 83 11.60 6.79 -7.76
N ALA A 84 12.13 7.63 -6.88
CA ALA A 84 13.33 7.33 -6.12
C ALA A 84 12.98 6.38 -4.97
N LEU A 85 13.61 5.21 -4.93
CA LEU A 85 13.46 4.23 -3.86
C LEU A 85 14.79 4.09 -3.11
N GLY A 86 14.75 4.21 -1.79
CA GLY A 86 15.88 3.93 -0.91
C GLY A 86 15.90 2.46 -0.47
N ILE A 87 16.99 1.76 -0.74
CA ILE A 87 17.15 0.35 -0.35
C ILE A 87 18.13 0.26 0.83
N PRO A 88 17.64 0.01 2.06
CA PRO A 88 18.51 -0.20 3.22
C PRO A 88 19.28 -1.52 3.09
N VAL A 89 20.44 -1.64 3.74
CA VAL A 89 21.14 -2.92 3.87
C VAL A 89 20.32 -3.93 4.65
N VAL A 90 20.58 -5.22 4.49
CA VAL A 90 19.79 -6.29 5.14
C VAL A 90 19.78 -6.13 6.66
N ARG A 91 20.93 -5.83 7.26
CA ARG A 91 21.10 -5.61 8.70
C ARG A 91 20.19 -4.48 9.21
N ASP A 92 20.13 -3.36 8.49
CA ASP A 92 19.31 -2.20 8.85
C ASP A 92 17.81 -2.49 8.71
N ARG A 93 17.43 -3.27 7.68
CA ARG A 93 16.04 -3.72 7.56
C ARG A 93 15.59 -4.57 8.75
N VAL A 94 16.45 -5.44 9.24
CA VAL A 94 16.16 -6.25 10.45
C VAL A 94 16.03 -5.34 11.66
N ALA A 95 16.95 -4.38 11.85
CA ALA A 95 16.89 -3.41 12.93
C ALA A 95 15.63 -2.54 12.89
N GLN A 96 15.26 -2.02 11.70
CA GLN A 96 14.01 -1.27 11.51
C GLN A 96 12.77 -2.13 11.81
N GLU A 97 12.77 -3.41 11.43
CA GLU A 97 11.66 -4.31 11.73
C GLU A 97 11.57 -4.63 13.24
N VAL A 98 12.72 -4.75 13.94
CA VAL A 98 12.74 -4.84 15.41
C VAL A 98 12.10 -3.59 16.02
N LEU A 99 12.52 -2.40 15.59
CA LEU A 99 12.01 -1.14 16.08
C LEU A 99 10.51 -0.99 15.79
N ARG A 100 10.08 -1.34 14.57
CA ARG A 100 8.66 -1.35 14.20
C ARG A 100 7.83 -2.26 15.11
N ARG A 101 8.35 -3.44 15.46
CA ARG A 101 7.65 -4.39 16.37
C ARG A 101 7.58 -3.91 17.81
N LEU A 102 8.53 -3.11 18.25
CA LEU A 102 8.50 -2.47 19.57
C LEU A 102 7.50 -1.32 19.63
N LEU A 103 7.41 -0.52 18.56
CA LEU A 103 6.56 0.66 18.49
C LEU A 103 5.11 0.36 18.12
N ASN A 104 4.86 -0.60 17.22
CA ASN A 104 3.51 -0.89 16.72
C ASN A 104 2.47 -1.16 17.83
N PRO A 105 2.75 -1.95 18.90
CA PRO A 105 1.78 -2.17 19.97
C PRO A 105 1.42 -0.91 20.77
N ILE A 106 2.25 0.14 20.70
CA ILE A 106 2.01 1.41 21.36
C ILE A 106 1.07 2.27 20.49
N PHE A 107 1.32 2.31 19.17
CA PHE A 107 0.64 3.22 18.27
C PHE A 107 -0.61 2.63 17.61
N GLU A 108 -0.66 1.32 17.36
CA GLU A 108 -1.81 0.66 16.72
C GLU A 108 -3.15 0.94 17.43
N PRO A 109 -3.25 0.90 18.77
CA PRO A 109 -4.48 1.23 19.48
C PRO A 109 -4.86 2.72 19.45
N LEU A 110 -4.00 3.60 18.94
CA LEU A 110 -4.21 5.04 18.85
C LEU A 110 -4.71 5.46 17.47
N PHE A 111 -4.53 4.60 16.47
CA PHE A 111 -4.92 4.92 15.10
C PHE A 111 -6.44 4.93 14.95
N HIS A 112 -6.91 5.92 14.23
CA HIS A 112 -8.32 6.07 13.90
C HIS A 112 -8.83 4.89 13.05
N ASP A 113 -10.07 4.44 13.25
CA ASP A 113 -10.62 3.27 12.57
C ASP A 113 -10.75 3.46 11.06
N ALA A 114 -11.02 4.67 10.59
CA ALA A 114 -11.06 5.02 9.16
C ALA A 114 -9.70 5.03 8.46
N SER A 115 -8.60 4.72 9.18
CA SER A 115 -7.26 4.57 8.63
C SER A 115 -6.93 3.10 8.38
N HIS A 116 -6.71 2.69 7.12
CA HIS A 116 -6.55 1.29 6.73
C HIS A 116 -5.15 0.90 6.23
N GLY A 117 -4.36 1.86 5.75
CA GLY A 117 -3.06 1.56 5.14
C GLY A 117 -2.02 1.05 6.14
N PHE A 118 -1.30 -0.02 5.78
CA PHE A 118 -0.19 -0.59 6.56
C PHE A 118 -0.53 -1.08 7.96
N ARG A 119 -1.80 -1.31 8.26
CA ARG A 119 -2.30 -1.82 9.54
C ARG A 119 -2.67 -3.29 9.46
N GLN A 120 -2.45 -4.03 10.55
CA GLN A 120 -2.82 -5.44 10.64
C GLN A 120 -4.34 -5.58 10.70
N GLY A 121 -4.91 -6.50 9.93
CA GLY A 121 -6.36 -6.69 9.84
C GLY A 121 -7.07 -5.73 8.89
N HIS A 122 -6.41 -4.67 8.44
CA HIS A 122 -6.93 -3.71 7.46
C HIS A 122 -6.40 -3.99 6.06
N ASN A 123 -7.16 -3.60 5.04
CA ASN A 123 -6.79 -3.75 3.63
C ASN A 123 -7.55 -2.76 2.73
N CYS A 124 -7.15 -2.70 1.45
CA CYS A 124 -7.78 -1.80 0.48
C CYS A 124 -9.28 -2.05 0.28
N HIS A 125 -9.73 -3.30 0.42
CA HIS A 125 -11.14 -3.64 0.20
C HIS A 125 -12.02 -3.12 1.34
N LEU A 126 -11.57 -3.24 2.59
CA LEU A 126 -12.26 -2.66 3.75
C LEU A 126 -12.38 -1.14 3.62
N ALA A 127 -11.31 -0.46 3.19
CA ALA A 127 -11.37 0.98 2.94
C ALA A 127 -12.41 1.35 1.88
N ILE A 128 -12.52 0.57 0.80
CA ILE A 128 -13.52 0.80 -0.25
C ILE A 128 -14.93 0.49 0.26
N GLU A 129 -15.11 -0.58 1.04
CA GLU A 129 -16.41 -0.93 1.63
C GLU A 129 -16.92 0.17 2.56
N GLU A 130 -16.04 0.76 3.38
CA GLU A 130 -16.38 1.91 4.24
C GLU A 130 -16.77 3.14 3.41
N VAL A 131 -16.03 3.47 2.36
CA VAL A 131 -16.41 4.53 1.42
C VAL A 131 -17.80 4.27 0.82
N LEU A 132 -18.07 3.04 0.40
CA LEU A 132 -19.37 2.68 -0.18
C LEU A 132 -20.51 2.75 0.85
N GLU A 133 -20.22 2.46 2.11
CA GLU A 133 -21.20 2.62 3.19
C GLU A 133 -21.54 4.09 3.42
N LEU A 134 -20.53 4.96 3.48
CA LEU A 134 -20.76 6.41 3.57
C LEU A 134 -21.58 6.95 2.39
N HIS A 135 -21.36 6.44 1.17
CA HIS A 135 -22.24 6.79 0.03
C HIS A 135 -23.67 6.32 0.19
N ARG A 136 -23.91 5.15 0.82
CA ARG A 136 -25.29 4.70 1.14
C ARG A 136 -25.97 5.59 2.19
N MET A 137 -25.18 6.17 3.09
CA MET A 137 -25.62 7.14 4.10
C MET A 137 -25.91 8.54 3.54
N GLY A 138 -25.68 8.76 2.23
CA GLY A 138 -26.01 10.03 1.56
C GLY A 138 -24.84 10.99 1.38
N TYR A 139 -23.61 10.63 1.72
CA TYR A 139 -22.43 11.44 1.47
C TYR A 139 -22.03 11.34 -0.01
N MET A 140 -22.53 12.23 -0.85
CA MET A 140 -22.43 12.14 -2.31
C MET A 140 -21.33 13.02 -2.93
N ILE A 141 -20.79 13.95 -2.16
CA ILE A 141 -19.67 14.80 -2.59
C ILE A 141 -18.38 14.25 -2.00
N VAL A 142 -17.33 14.25 -2.78
CA VAL A 142 -16.03 13.67 -2.41
C VAL A 142 -14.93 14.70 -2.62
N LEU A 143 -14.19 15.01 -1.57
CA LEU A 143 -12.88 15.62 -1.66
C LEU A 143 -11.87 14.47 -1.80
N ASP A 144 -11.30 14.33 -3.00
CA ASP A 144 -10.18 13.43 -3.29
C ASP A 144 -8.90 14.23 -3.08
N ALA A 145 -8.13 13.89 -2.04
CA ALA A 145 -7.00 14.66 -1.57
C ALA A 145 -5.69 13.90 -1.69
N ASP A 146 -4.67 14.55 -2.23
CA ASP A 146 -3.31 14.00 -2.41
C ASP A 146 -2.29 14.91 -1.72
N ILE A 147 -1.37 14.31 -0.97
CA ILE A 147 -0.28 15.03 -0.29
C ILE A 147 0.93 15.05 -1.22
N GLN A 148 1.48 16.24 -1.46
CA GLN A 148 2.60 16.40 -2.37
C GLN A 148 3.87 15.73 -1.85
N GLY A 149 4.34 14.67 -2.55
CA GLY A 149 5.60 14.00 -2.25
C GLY A 149 5.69 13.54 -0.79
N PHE A 150 4.63 13.00 -0.23
CA PHE A 150 4.44 12.74 1.21
C PHE A 150 5.69 12.19 1.91
N PHE A 151 6.21 11.04 1.48
CA PHE A 151 7.35 10.39 2.14
C PHE A 151 8.65 11.20 2.03
N ASP A 152 8.83 11.94 0.95
CA ASP A 152 10.03 12.73 0.71
C ASP A 152 9.99 14.08 1.46
N ASN A 153 8.79 14.58 1.78
CA ASN A 153 8.59 15.90 2.41
C ASN A 153 8.19 15.82 3.89
N LEU A 154 7.98 14.62 4.46
CA LEU A 154 7.55 14.47 5.85
C LEU A 154 8.63 14.96 6.83
N PRO A 155 8.43 16.06 7.60
CA PRO A 155 9.46 16.62 8.44
C PRO A 155 9.90 15.67 9.55
N GLN A 156 11.20 15.40 9.67
CA GLN A 156 11.75 14.51 10.68
C GLN A 156 11.48 15.00 12.11
N SER A 157 11.47 16.33 12.31
CA SER A 157 11.12 16.95 13.60
C SER A 157 9.68 16.62 14.02
N VAL A 158 8.74 16.65 13.06
CA VAL A 158 7.32 16.31 13.31
C VAL A 158 7.18 14.84 13.65
N ILE A 159 7.86 13.93 12.93
CA ILE A 159 7.89 12.50 13.27
C ILE A 159 8.36 12.31 14.72
N MET A 160 9.52 12.91 15.06
CA MET A 160 10.11 12.77 16.40
C MET A 160 9.24 13.38 17.49
N GLN A 161 8.55 14.50 17.21
CA GLN A 161 7.61 15.12 18.13
C GLN A 161 6.47 14.16 18.49
N PHE A 162 5.81 13.55 17.51
CA PHE A 162 4.71 12.61 17.75
C PHE A 162 5.18 11.31 18.42
N VAL A 163 6.36 10.80 18.06
CA VAL A 163 6.91 9.60 18.72
C VAL A 163 7.26 9.89 20.18
N ARG A 164 7.94 11.01 20.49
CA ARG A 164 8.32 11.43 21.85
C ARG A 164 7.12 11.67 22.76
N HIS A 165 5.95 11.92 22.20
CA HIS A 165 4.73 12.07 22.99
C HIS A 165 4.35 10.76 23.72
N TYR A 166 4.62 9.60 23.13
CA TYR A 166 4.24 8.28 23.66
C TYR A 166 5.43 7.41 24.08
N VAL A 167 6.64 7.73 23.66
CA VAL A 167 7.87 6.97 23.90
C VAL A 167 8.85 7.84 24.68
N ALA A 168 9.37 7.30 25.80
CA ALA A 168 10.38 7.95 26.64
C ALA A 168 11.72 7.20 26.65
N ASP A 169 11.84 6.06 25.95
CA ASP A 169 13.10 5.31 25.84
C ASP A 169 14.10 6.06 24.94
N GLY A 170 15.10 6.71 25.54
CA GLY A 170 16.09 7.52 24.83
C GLY A 170 16.85 6.75 23.76
N LYS A 171 17.22 5.48 24.03
CA LYS A 171 17.94 4.65 23.04
C LYS A 171 17.09 4.33 21.81
N VAL A 172 15.77 4.13 22.00
CA VAL A 172 14.83 3.93 20.89
C VAL A 172 14.68 5.22 20.09
N LEU A 173 14.56 6.36 20.75
CA LEU A 173 14.46 7.66 20.08
C LEU A 173 15.72 7.99 19.29
N ASP A 174 16.90 7.80 19.88
CA ASP A 174 18.18 8.01 19.21
C ASP A 174 18.35 7.07 18.00
N LEU A 175 17.94 5.81 18.13
CA LEU A 175 18.00 4.85 17.04
C LEU A 175 17.08 5.28 15.90
N LEU A 176 15.88 5.74 16.20
CA LEU A 176 14.93 6.25 15.20
C LEU A 176 15.50 7.46 14.47
N GLU A 177 16.05 8.43 15.20
CA GLU A 177 16.68 9.63 14.63
C GLU A 177 17.84 9.28 13.70
N ARG A 178 18.70 8.32 14.08
CA ARG A 178 19.75 7.81 13.21
C ARG A 178 19.24 7.16 11.93
N PHE A 179 18.11 6.46 11.97
CA PHE A 179 17.49 5.94 10.73
C PHE A 179 16.95 7.03 9.83
N LEU A 180 16.38 8.08 10.39
CA LEU A 180 15.88 9.22 9.63
C LEU A 180 17.01 10.02 8.97
N THR A 181 18.16 10.14 9.65
CA THR A 181 19.33 10.92 9.19
C THR A 181 20.41 10.09 8.49
N ALA A 182 20.17 8.79 8.23
CA ALA A 182 21.17 7.87 7.66
C ALA A 182 21.72 8.27 6.28
N GLY A 183 21.04 9.17 5.58
CA GLY A 183 21.41 9.62 4.24
C GLY A 183 21.18 8.60 3.15
N VAL A 184 21.47 9.00 1.92
CA VAL A 184 21.36 8.16 0.73
C VAL A 184 22.63 8.16 -0.08
N MET A 185 22.94 7.03 -0.69
CA MET A 185 24.02 6.86 -1.66
C MET A 185 23.41 6.75 -3.06
N GLU A 186 23.71 7.71 -3.91
CA GLU A 186 23.23 7.78 -5.28
C GLU A 186 24.42 7.92 -6.23
N ASP A 187 24.56 6.98 -7.15
CA ASP A 187 25.69 6.93 -8.11
C ASP A 187 27.08 7.08 -7.48
N GLY A 188 27.26 6.50 -6.30
CA GLY A 188 28.50 6.58 -5.55
C GLY A 188 28.72 7.84 -4.71
N VAL A 189 27.77 8.79 -4.76
CA VAL A 189 27.83 10.04 -3.99
C VAL A 189 26.90 9.97 -2.78
N PHE A 190 27.44 10.30 -1.61
CA PHE A 190 26.63 10.43 -0.39
C PHE A 190 25.86 11.75 -0.37
N LYS A 191 24.56 11.67 -0.07
CA LYS A 191 23.69 12.83 0.13
C LYS A 191 23.05 12.72 1.52
N PRO A 192 23.20 13.72 2.40
CA PRO A 192 22.52 13.72 3.69
C PRO A 192 21.00 13.79 3.51
N THR A 193 20.26 13.22 4.47
CA THR A 193 18.79 13.31 4.50
C THR A 193 18.40 14.20 5.67
N THR A 194 17.87 15.38 5.38
CA THR A 194 17.43 16.38 6.38
C THR A 194 15.91 16.45 6.50
N VAL A 195 15.20 15.97 5.47
CA VAL A 195 13.74 15.94 5.39
C VAL A 195 13.31 14.58 4.84
N GLY A 196 12.13 14.17 5.16
CA GLY A 196 11.52 12.94 4.66
C GLY A 196 11.86 11.69 5.46
N THR A 197 11.11 10.66 5.18
CA THR A 197 11.42 9.29 5.57
C THR A 197 11.68 8.51 4.29
N PRO A 198 12.79 7.74 4.22
CA PRO A 198 13.17 7.11 2.97
C PRO A 198 12.06 6.20 2.42
N GLN A 199 11.61 6.44 1.16
CA GLN A 199 10.74 5.50 0.48
C GLN A 199 11.43 4.14 0.36
N GLY A 200 10.89 3.12 1.05
CA GLY A 200 11.46 1.77 1.09
C GLY A 200 12.05 1.37 2.45
N GLY A 201 12.09 2.26 3.42
CA GLY A 201 12.36 1.92 4.82
C GLY A 201 11.25 1.03 5.40
N VAL A 202 11.63 0.01 6.18
CA VAL A 202 10.67 -0.93 6.79
C VAL A 202 9.78 -0.25 7.83
N ILE A 203 10.29 0.77 8.51
CA ILE A 203 9.57 1.51 9.56
C ILE A 203 8.77 2.69 9.00
N SER A 204 9.11 3.18 7.80
CA SER A 204 8.50 4.40 7.22
C SER A 204 6.96 4.38 7.17
N PRO A 205 6.29 3.26 6.85
CA PRO A 205 4.82 3.20 6.88
C PRO A 205 4.21 3.42 8.26
N LEU A 206 4.85 2.93 9.33
CA LEU A 206 4.40 3.16 10.69
C LEU A 206 4.54 4.64 11.07
N LEU A 207 5.69 5.25 10.76
CA LEU A 207 5.94 6.67 11.03
C LEU A 207 4.96 7.57 10.27
N ALA A 208 4.65 7.24 9.02
CA ALA A 208 3.64 7.89 8.22
C ALA A 208 2.26 7.88 8.91
N ASN A 209 1.84 6.70 9.37
CA ASN A 209 0.57 6.57 10.09
C ASN A 209 0.57 7.33 11.43
N ILE A 210 1.68 7.35 12.17
CA ILE A 210 1.80 8.11 13.44
C ILE A 210 1.54 9.59 13.20
N VAL A 211 2.12 10.17 12.15
CA VAL A 211 1.95 11.60 11.84
C VAL A 211 0.54 11.86 11.30
N LEU A 212 0.08 11.09 10.32
CA LEU A 212 -1.25 11.31 9.71
C LEU A 212 -2.41 10.99 10.65
N ASN A 213 -2.20 10.23 11.72
CA ASN A 213 -3.20 10.01 12.75
C ASN A 213 -3.65 11.33 13.43
N HIS A 214 -2.79 12.34 13.43
CA HIS A 214 -3.18 13.67 13.89
C HIS A 214 -4.25 14.26 12.98
N LEU A 215 -4.07 14.21 11.66
CA LEU A 215 -5.08 14.65 10.69
C LEU A 215 -6.38 13.86 10.83
N ASP A 216 -6.28 12.52 11.04
CA ASP A 216 -7.45 11.65 11.19
C ASP A 216 -8.34 12.10 12.36
N TRP A 217 -7.74 12.32 13.54
CA TRP A 217 -8.47 12.75 14.73
C TRP A 217 -8.97 14.19 14.64
N GLN A 218 -8.27 15.08 13.95
CA GLN A 218 -8.74 16.44 13.69
C GLN A 218 -9.97 16.43 12.78
N LEU A 219 -9.98 15.62 11.73
CA LEU A 219 -11.13 15.46 10.83
C LEU A 219 -12.35 14.89 11.59
N ASP A 220 -12.16 13.83 12.39
CA ASP A 220 -13.24 13.24 13.18
C ASP A 220 -13.81 14.21 14.19
N THR A 221 -12.95 14.94 14.93
CA THR A 221 -13.35 15.95 15.92
C THR A 221 -14.13 17.10 15.26
N ALA A 222 -13.80 17.46 14.04
CA ALA A 222 -14.52 18.47 13.25
C ALA A 222 -15.81 17.92 12.61
N GLY A 223 -16.12 16.62 12.79
CA GLY A 223 -17.33 15.97 12.28
C GLY A 223 -17.25 15.51 10.83
N TYR A 224 -16.09 15.58 10.19
CA TYR A 224 -15.93 15.11 8.82
C TYR A 224 -15.86 13.59 8.75
N ARG A 225 -16.48 13.01 7.73
CA ARG A 225 -16.35 11.59 7.39
C ARG A 225 -15.28 11.41 6.34
N PHE A 226 -14.31 10.53 6.62
CA PHE A 226 -13.17 10.30 5.75
C PHE A 226 -12.79 8.83 5.74
N VAL A 227 -12.03 8.42 4.73
CA VAL A 227 -11.37 7.12 4.67
C VAL A 227 -9.96 7.32 4.14
N ARG A 228 -8.97 6.83 4.88
CA ARG A 228 -7.55 6.97 4.52
C ARG A 228 -6.87 5.61 4.33
N TYR A 229 -6.06 5.51 3.28
CA TYR A 229 -5.18 4.39 3.04
C TYR A 229 -3.75 4.89 2.80
N ALA A 230 -2.89 4.89 3.81
CA ALA A 230 -1.58 5.55 3.81
C ALA A 230 -1.73 7.07 3.60
N ASP A 231 -1.14 7.60 2.52
CA ASP A 231 -1.21 9.01 2.09
C ASP A 231 -2.38 9.31 1.13
N ASP A 232 -3.07 8.28 0.65
CA ASP A 232 -4.24 8.39 -0.24
C ASP A 232 -5.52 8.43 0.60
N PHE A 233 -6.29 9.52 0.57
CA PHE A 233 -7.50 9.65 1.38
C PHE A 233 -8.59 10.46 0.70
N VAL A 234 -9.81 10.17 1.11
CA VAL A 234 -11.02 10.87 0.66
C VAL A 234 -11.81 11.37 1.85
N VAL A 235 -12.33 12.61 1.75
CA VAL A 235 -13.32 13.14 2.69
C VAL A 235 -14.66 13.15 1.98
N LEU A 236 -15.69 12.59 2.63
CA LEU A 236 -17.02 12.45 2.07
C LEU A 236 -17.97 13.44 2.74
N CYS A 237 -18.71 14.18 1.92
CA CYS A 237 -19.53 15.32 2.31
C CYS A 237 -20.95 15.23 1.71
N HIS A 238 -21.88 15.94 2.32
CA HIS A 238 -23.24 16.07 1.78
C HIS A 238 -23.36 17.17 0.71
N SER A 239 -22.55 18.22 0.82
CA SER A 239 -22.59 19.37 -0.07
C SER A 239 -21.22 19.78 -0.60
N ARG A 240 -21.19 20.53 -1.72
CA ARG A 240 -19.96 21.10 -2.26
C ARG A 240 -19.34 22.14 -1.32
N ARG A 241 -20.18 22.90 -0.61
CA ARG A 241 -19.74 23.87 0.39
C ARG A 241 -18.97 23.17 1.50
N GLU A 242 -19.55 22.12 2.09
CA GLU A 242 -18.90 21.29 3.11
C GLU A 242 -17.56 20.70 2.61
N ALA A 243 -17.50 20.23 1.35
CA ALA A 243 -16.27 19.72 0.77
C ALA A 243 -15.19 20.81 0.57
N GLN A 244 -15.57 22.04 0.30
CA GLN A 244 -14.64 23.16 0.23
C GLN A 244 -14.13 23.53 1.63
N GLU A 245 -15.01 23.59 2.61
CA GLU A 245 -14.66 23.82 4.02
C GLU A 245 -13.72 22.69 4.53
N ALA A 246 -13.98 21.44 4.17
CA ALA A 246 -13.11 20.31 4.47
C ALA A 246 -11.74 20.42 3.80
N ARG A 247 -11.66 20.89 2.55
CA ARG A 247 -10.40 21.14 1.85
C ARG A 247 -9.55 22.18 2.57
N ASP A 248 -10.15 23.29 2.93
CA ASP A 248 -9.47 24.39 3.62
C ASP A 248 -9.02 23.94 5.03
N PHE A 249 -9.84 23.13 5.70
CA PHE A 249 -9.49 22.51 6.97
C PHE A 249 -8.30 21.56 6.85
N VAL A 250 -8.33 20.63 5.89
CA VAL A 250 -7.21 19.70 5.60
C VAL A 250 -5.94 20.46 5.27
N GLN A 251 -6.03 21.48 4.42
CA GLN A 251 -4.88 22.30 4.05
C GLN A 251 -4.25 22.96 5.27
N ARG A 252 -5.05 23.57 6.14
CA ARG A 252 -4.58 24.20 7.38
C ARG A 252 -3.85 23.21 8.29
N ILE A 253 -4.36 22.00 8.50
CA ILE A 253 -3.71 21.00 9.34
C ILE A 253 -2.42 20.50 8.69
N LEU A 254 -2.44 20.18 7.39
CA LEU A 254 -1.25 19.70 6.68
C LEU A 254 -0.14 20.75 6.65
N GLU A 255 -0.45 21.99 6.25
CA GLU A 255 0.55 23.04 6.06
C GLU A 255 0.94 23.71 7.38
N GLY A 256 -0.02 23.97 8.26
CA GLY A 256 0.23 24.68 9.52
C GLY A 256 0.77 23.82 10.65
N GLU A 257 0.35 22.54 10.75
CA GLU A 257 0.67 21.69 11.90
C GLU A 257 1.64 20.55 11.54
N LEU A 258 1.55 19.99 10.32
CA LEU A 258 2.36 18.86 9.91
C LEU A 258 3.52 19.23 8.98
N GLY A 259 3.58 20.46 8.47
CA GLY A 259 4.61 20.90 7.53
C GLY A 259 4.57 20.18 6.18
N LEU A 260 3.39 19.72 5.78
CA LEU A 260 3.13 19.00 4.53
C LEU A 260 2.28 19.84 3.60
N GLN A 261 2.40 19.68 2.30
CA GLN A 261 1.62 20.45 1.33
C GLN A 261 0.55 19.61 0.66
N LEU A 262 -0.67 20.16 0.56
CA LEU A 262 -1.73 19.59 -0.24
C LEU A 262 -1.43 19.78 -1.73
N SER A 263 -1.48 18.72 -2.52
CA SER A 263 -1.26 18.81 -3.98
C SER A 263 -2.43 19.51 -4.65
N GLN A 264 -2.25 20.76 -5.07
CA GLN A 264 -3.28 21.55 -5.75
C GLN A 264 -3.67 20.92 -7.10
N GLU A 265 -2.72 20.30 -7.78
CA GLU A 265 -2.92 19.69 -9.09
C GLU A 265 -3.77 18.40 -9.04
N LYS A 266 -3.64 17.62 -7.97
CA LYS A 266 -4.30 16.32 -7.84
C LYS A 266 -5.51 16.34 -6.90
N THR A 267 -5.58 17.31 -5.98
CA THR A 267 -6.70 17.44 -5.05
C THR A 267 -7.90 18.07 -5.76
N HIS A 268 -9.04 17.39 -5.74
CA HIS A 268 -10.23 17.88 -6.41
C HIS A 268 -11.52 17.45 -5.73
N ILE A 269 -12.56 18.29 -5.89
CA ILE A 269 -13.89 17.98 -5.40
C ILE A 269 -14.74 17.44 -6.55
N THR A 270 -15.28 16.26 -6.35
CA THR A 270 -16.11 15.56 -7.33
C THR A 270 -17.41 15.05 -6.70
N THR A 271 -18.22 14.33 -7.48
CA THR A 271 -19.44 13.69 -6.99
C THR A 271 -19.38 12.19 -7.24
N TYR A 272 -20.01 11.41 -6.38
CA TYR A 272 -20.16 9.96 -6.58
C TYR A 272 -20.88 9.63 -7.91
N GLY A 273 -21.79 10.49 -8.37
CA GLY A 273 -22.45 10.34 -9.66
C GLY A 273 -21.50 10.41 -10.85
N LYS A 274 -20.57 11.38 -10.87
CA LYS A 274 -19.50 11.50 -11.89
C LYS A 274 -18.44 10.40 -11.74
N GLY A 275 -18.24 9.95 -10.52
CA GLY A 275 -17.23 8.96 -10.14
C GLY A 275 -15.84 9.54 -9.97
N TYR A 276 -15.03 8.83 -9.17
CA TYR A 276 -13.64 9.15 -8.85
C TYR A 276 -12.78 7.89 -8.76
N GLU A 277 -11.48 8.04 -8.70
CA GLU A 277 -10.54 6.92 -8.61
C GLU A 277 -10.01 6.81 -7.18
N PHE A 278 -10.19 5.66 -6.54
CA PHE A 278 -9.65 5.38 -5.22
C PHE A 278 -9.11 3.95 -5.17
N LEU A 279 -7.91 3.76 -4.65
CA LEU A 279 -7.24 2.45 -4.46
C LEU A 279 -7.34 1.53 -5.69
N GLY A 280 -7.12 2.08 -6.87
CA GLY A 280 -7.11 1.30 -8.12
C GLY A 280 -8.48 1.05 -8.75
N PHE A 281 -9.58 1.40 -8.08
CA PHE A 281 -10.94 1.35 -8.59
C PHE A 281 -11.41 2.72 -9.11
N LYS A 282 -12.32 2.71 -10.05
CA LYS A 282 -13.19 3.83 -10.36
C LYS A 282 -14.53 3.57 -9.69
N LEU A 283 -14.88 4.40 -8.73
CA LEU A 283 -16.11 4.32 -7.92
C LEU A 283 -17.13 5.33 -8.43
N SER A 284 -18.34 4.88 -8.70
CA SER A 284 -19.46 5.74 -9.06
C SER A 284 -20.79 5.09 -8.63
N SER A 285 -21.87 5.86 -8.61
CA SER A 285 -23.22 5.35 -8.29
C SER A 285 -23.64 4.18 -9.18
N ARG A 286 -23.18 4.16 -10.44
CA ARG A 286 -23.52 3.12 -11.44
C ARG A 286 -22.54 1.97 -11.50
N SER A 287 -21.28 2.17 -11.12
CA SER A 287 -20.24 1.16 -11.31
C SER A 287 -19.07 1.29 -10.34
N ARG A 288 -18.56 0.14 -9.91
CA ARG A 288 -17.35 0.00 -9.09
C ARG A 288 -16.42 -0.96 -9.82
N ARG A 289 -15.50 -0.42 -10.60
CA ARG A 289 -14.68 -1.21 -11.52
C ARG A 289 -13.21 -0.79 -11.51
N MET A 290 -12.38 -1.69 -12.00
CA MET A 290 -10.96 -1.45 -12.22
C MET A 290 -10.76 -0.15 -13.02
N ARG A 291 -9.96 0.80 -12.51
CA ARG A 291 -9.70 2.09 -13.15
C ARG A 291 -8.85 1.93 -14.44
N GLY A 292 -8.90 2.93 -15.31
CA GLY A 292 -8.22 2.91 -16.61
C GLY A 292 -6.72 2.62 -16.53
N LYS A 293 -6.01 3.27 -15.60
CA LYS A 293 -4.56 3.03 -15.36
C LYS A 293 -4.28 1.58 -14.94
N SER A 294 -5.13 0.99 -14.10
CA SER A 294 -5.00 -0.41 -13.67
C SER A 294 -5.24 -1.39 -14.83
N VAL A 295 -6.22 -1.12 -15.70
CA VAL A 295 -6.46 -1.88 -16.93
C VAL A 295 -5.24 -1.81 -17.85
N GLN A 296 -4.66 -0.64 -18.02
CA GLN A 296 -3.48 -0.46 -18.88
C GLN A 296 -2.28 -1.23 -18.31
N LYS A 297 -2.02 -1.13 -17.00
CA LYS A 297 -0.96 -1.88 -16.31
C LYS A 297 -1.10 -3.40 -16.50
N PHE A 298 -2.33 -3.92 -16.38
CA PHE A 298 -2.62 -5.33 -16.68
C PHE A 298 -2.27 -5.66 -18.13
N LYS A 299 -2.76 -4.85 -19.09
CA LYS A 299 -2.47 -5.07 -20.52
C LYS A 299 -0.98 -5.03 -20.84
N ASP A 300 -0.23 -4.12 -20.24
CA ASP A 300 1.22 -4.01 -20.48
C ASP A 300 1.94 -5.24 -19.96
N LYS A 301 1.58 -5.73 -18.77
CA LYS A 301 2.14 -6.97 -18.23
C LYS A 301 1.86 -8.19 -19.11
N ILE A 302 0.64 -8.29 -19.65
CA ILE A 302 0.29 -9.34 -20.61
C ILE A 302 1.09 -9.18 -21.92
N ARG A 303 1.29 -7.94 -22.42
CA ARG A 303 2.10 -7.69 -23.63
C ARG A 303 3.54 -8.15 -23.48
N GLU A 304 4.17 -7.86 -22.33
CA GLU A 304 5.54 -8.32 -22.01
C GLU A 304 5.66 -9.86 -22.09
N LEU A 305 4.65 -10.57 -21.58
CA LEU A 305 4.64 -12.04 -21.55
C LEU A 305 4.24 -12.68 -22.89
N THR A 306 3.60 -11.92 -23.81
CA THR A 306 3.03 -12.44 -25.05
C THR A 306 3.66 -11.80 -26.28
N VAL A 307 4.98 -11.69 -26.30
CA VAL A 307 5.74 -11.19 -27.47
C VAL A 307 5.65 -12.21 -28.60
N ARG A 308 5.30 -11.78 -29.81
CA ARG A 308 5.08 -12.66 -30.96
C ARG A 308 6.30 -13.51 -31.34
N LYS A 309 7.52 -13.02 -31.12
CA LYS A 309 8.77 -13.76 -31.43
C LYS A 309 8.96 -14.99 -30.56
N HIS A 310 8.41 -14.98 -29.35
CA HIS A 310 8.56 -16.10 -28.42
C HIS A 310 7.57 -17.22 -28.69
N ASN A 311 7.90 -18.43 -28.24
CA ASN A 311 7.00 -19.60 -28.35
C ASN A 311 5.98 -19.60 -27.22
N LEU A 312 4.79 -20.11 -27.52
CA LEU A 312 3.76 -20.37 -26.52
C LEU A 312 4.02 -21.73 -25.87
N ASP A 313 4.57 -21.70 -24.66
CA ASP A 313 4.88 -22.88 -23.84
C ASP A 313 4.17 -22.83 -22.48
N ALA A 314 4.36 -23.89 -21.68
CA ALA A 314 3.78 -24.00 -20.35
C ALA A 314 4.30 -22.90 -19.39
N ARG A 315 5.53 -22.43 -19.56
CA ARG A 315 6.12 -21.38 -18.70
C ARG A 315 5.42 -20.03 -18.93
N VAL A 316 5.07 -19.71 -20.19
CA VAL A 316 4.29 -18.51 -20.52
C VAL A 316 2.91 -18.59 -19.88
N ILE A 317 2.20 -19.72 -20.00
CA ILE A 317 0.88 -19.90 -19.37
C ILE A 317 0.96 -19.78 -17.86
N MET A 318 1.96 -20.38 -17.22
CA MET A 318 2.16 -20.26 -15.77
C MET A 318 2.38 -18.78 -15.34
N LYS A 319 3.20 -18.02 -16.07
CA LYS A 319 3.43 -16.59 -15.79
C LYS A 319 2.15 -15.76 -15.99
N LEU A 320 1.40 -16.03 -17.06
CA LEU A 320 0.11 -15.37 -17.33
C LEU A 320 -0.90 -15.67 -16.21
N ASN A 321 -1.01 -16.92 -15.79
CA ASN A 321 -1.91 -17.32 -14.71
C ASN A 321 -1.59 -16.63 -13.40
N ARG A 322 -0.31 -16.34 -13.09
CA ARG A 322 0.07 -15.52 -11.91
C ARG A 322 -0.45 -14.09 -12.03
N VAL A 323 -0.31 -13.46 -13.21
CA VAL A 323 -0.82 -12.11 -13.45
C VAL A 323 -2.34 -12.05 -13.39
N ILE A 324 -3.03 -13.01 -14.05
CA ILE A 324 -4.50 -13.11 -14.05
C ILE A 324 -5.00 -13.31 -12.63
N ARG A 325 -4.45 -14.26 -11.86
CA ARG A 325 -4.84 -14.54 -10.48
C ARG A 325 -4.63 -13.33 -9.58
N GLY A 326 -3.46 -12.68 -9.64
CA GLY A 326 -3.17 -11.49 -8.84
C GLY A 326 -4.15 -10.35 -9.13
N THR A 327 -4.45 -10.10 -10.41
CA THR A 327 -5.42 -9.09 -10.83
C THR A 327 -6.83 -9.44 -10.39
N ALA A 328 -7.25 -10.69 -10.59
CA ALA A 328 -8.58 -11.15 -10.21
C ALA A 328 -8.78 -11.11 -8.69
N ASN A 329 -7.82 -11.58 -7.90
CA ASN A 329 -7.92 -11.55 -6.42
C ASN A 329 -8.10 -10.13 -5.88
N TYR A 330 -7.53 -9.12 -6.54
CA TYR A 330 -7.66 -7.73 -6.12
C TYR A 330 -8.98 -7.09 -6.59
N PHE A 331 -9.44 -7.38 -7.82
CA PHE A 331 -10.55 -6.69 -8.44
C PHE A 331 -11.86 -7.49 -8.50
N SER A 332 -11.87 -8.78 -8.12
CA SER A 332 -13.09 -9.59 -7.98
C SER A 332 -13.56 -9.57 -6.53
N THR A 333 -14.24 -8.52 -6.13
CA THR A 333 -14.84 -8.36 -4.80
C THR A 333 -16.35 -8.39 -4.90
N SER A 334 -17.06 -8.58 -3.77
CA SER A 334 -18.52 -8.58 -3.69
C SER A 334 -19.16 -7.30 -4.20
N PHE A 335 -18.51 -6.16 -3.98
CA PHE A 335 -18.98 -4.85 -4.42
C PHE A 335 -18.63 -4.50 -5.87
N ALA A 336 -17.70 -5.22 -6.51
CA ALA A 336 -17.15 -4.85 -7.81
C ALA A 336 -18.07 -5.23 -8.98
N THR A 337 -18.16 -4.35 -9.98
CA THR A 337 -18.95 -4.56 -11.21
C THR A 337 -18.06 -4.85 -12.42
N ASN A 338 -17.00 -5.65 -12.22
CA ASN A 338 -15.95 -5.88 -13.22
C ASN A 338 -16.27 -6.95 -14.27
N ARG A 339 -17.34 -7.74 -14.14
CA ARG A 339 -17.58 -8.96 -14.93
C ARG A 339 -17.47 -8.73 -16.44
N TRP A 340 -18.18 -7.74 -16.98
CA TRP A 340 -18.12 -7.42 -18.40
C TRP A 340 -16.72 -6.97 -18.87
N LEU A 341 -16.05 -6.14 -18.06
CA LEU A 341 -14.67 -5.73 -18.33
C LEU A 341 -13.74 -6.95 -18.40
N PHE A 342 -13.88 -7.88 -17.47
CA PHE A 342 -13.09 -9.09 -17.40
C PHE A 342 -13.29 -9.99 -18.59
N GLN A 343 -14.52 -10.18 -19.05
CA GLN A 343 -14.82 -10.93 -20.29
C GLN A 343 -14.10 -10.32 -21.50
N LYS A 344 -14.08 -8.98 -21.61
CA LYS A 344 -13.33 -8.28 -22.66
C LYS A 344 -11.83 -8.49 -22.54
N LEU A 345 -11.28 -8.38 -21.34
CA LEU A 345 -9.85 -8.61 -21.08
C LEU A 345 -9.44 -10.06 -21.35
N ASP A 346 -10.26 -11.03 -20.95
CA ASP A 346 -10.02 -12.45 -21.22
C ASP A 346 -10.02 -12.76 -22.73
N SER A 347 -10.94 -12.15 -23.47
CA SER A 347 -10.98 -12.26 -24.94
C SER A 347 -9.74 -11.63 -25.58
N TRP A 348 -9.30 -10.50 -25.06
CA TRP A 348 -8.08 -9.84 -25.52
C TRP A 348 -6.82 -10.66 -25.19
N VAL A 349 -6.72 -11.29 -24.02
CA VAL A 349 -5.61 -12.19 -23.68
C VAL A 349 -5.55 -13.37 -24.65
N ARG A 350 -6.69 -14.02 -24.94
CA ARG A 350 -6.74 -15.11 -25.92
C ARG A 350 -6.32 -14.67 -27.32
N MET A 351 -6.70 -13.46 -27.74
CA MET A 351 -6.23 -12.88 -29.02
C MET A 351 -4.70 -12.72 -29.02
N ARG A 352 -4.12 -12.21 -27.93
CA ARG A 352 -2.66 -12.10 -27.79
C ARG A 352 -1.95 -13.46 -27.92
N LEU A 353 -2.50 -14.50 -27.30
CA LEU A 353 -1.97 -15.87 -27.38
C LEU A 353 -2.09 -16.49 -28.79
N ARG A 354 -3.17 -16.20 -29.52
CA ARG A 354 -3.30 -16.58 -30.93
C ARG A 354 -2.20 -15.93 -31.79
N CYS A 355 -2.01 -14.60 -31.59
CA CYS A 355 -0.95 -13.88 -32.28
C CYS A 355 0.45 -14.44 -31.99
N MET A 356 0.71 -14.84 -30.74
CA MET A 356 1.97 -15.46 -30.33
C MET A 356 2.17 -16.84 -30.99
N LYS A 357 1.14 -17.70 -30.98
CA LYS A 357 1.19 -19.04 -31.53
C LYS A 357 1.30 -19.06 -33.05
N ARG A 358 0.57 -18.16 -33.72
CA ARG A 358 0.51 -18.08 -35.21
C ARG A 358 1.53 -17.09 -35.81
N LYS A 359 2.27 -16.38 -34.96
CA LYS A 359 3.23 -15.31 -35.36
C LYS A 359 2.60 -14.16 -36.17
N ARG A 360 1.27 -14.12 -36.28
CA ARG A 360 0.49 -13.12 -37.03
C ARG A 360 -0.77 -12.70 -36.25
N LYS A 361 -1.42 -11.64 -36.71
CA LYS A 361 -2.74 -11.22 -36.24
C LYS A 361 -3.76 -11.48 -37.34
N SER A 362 -4.72 -12.37 -37.06
CA SER A 362 -5.82 -12.67 -37.98
C SER A 362 -7.08 -13.01 -37.20
N TYR A 363 -8.21 -12.52 -37.64
CA TYR A 363 -9.53 -12.86 -37.05
C TYR A 363 -9.93 -14.30 -37.35
N ASN A 364 -9.51 -14.86 -38.49
CA ASN A 364 -9.76 -16.26 -38.87
C ASN A 364 -9.11 -17.26 -37.92
N ASP A 365 -8.11 -16.85 -37.13
CA ASP A 365 -7.52 -17.70 -36.11
C ASP A 365 -8.45 -17.93 -34.90
N ASN A 366 -9.56 -17.18 -34.78
CA ASN A 366 -10.55 -17.38 -33.72
C ASN A 366 -11.31 -18.72 -33.87
N SER A 367 -11.65 -19.12 -35.11
CA SER A 367 -12.29 -20.39 -35.40
C SER A 367 -11.32 -21.57 -35.26
N LYS A 368 -10.08 -21.42 -35.71
CA LYS A 368 -9.04 -22.47 -35.67
C LYS A 368 -8.50 -22.74 -34.27
N LEU A 369 -8.35 -21.69 -33.42
CA LEU A 369 -7.88 -21.77 -32.04
C LEU A 369 -8.98 -21.26 -31.09
N ARG A 370 -9.99 -22.12 -30.85
CA ARG A 370 -11.14 -21.80 -29.99
C ARG A 370 -10.73 -21.61 -28.53
N ALA A 371 -11.55 -20.95 -27.74
CA ALA A 371 -11.31 -20.69 -26.33
C ALA A 371 -10.97 -21.97 -25.54
N ARG A 372 -11.66 -23.11 -25.82
CA ARG A 372 -11.42 -24.42 -25.20
C ARG A 372 -9.95 -24.90 -25.30
N TYR A 373 -9.25 -24.51 -26.35
CA TYR A 373 -7.83 -24.87 -26.50
C TYR A 373 -6.97 -24.21 -25.42
N PHE A 374 -7.19 -22.92 -25.14
CA PHE A 374 -6.41 -22.19 -24.13
C PHE A 374 -6.84 -22.55 -22.71
N LEU A 375 -8.13 -22.67 -22.47
CA LEU A 375 -8.71 -22.90 -21.13
C LEU A 375 -8.58 -24.37 -20.72
N GLY A 376 -8.98 -25.31 -21.58
CA GLY A 376 -8.96 -26.74 -21.31
C GLY A 376 -7.56 -27.35 -21.50
N LYS A 377 -6.98 -27.25 -22.73
CA LYS A 377 -5.72 -27.94 -23.04
C LYS A 377 -4.50 -27.29 -22.39
N LEU A 378 -4.44 -25.92 -22.34
CA LEU A 378 -3.30 -25.20 -21.81
C LEU A 378 -3.47 -24.77 -20.35
N GLY A 379 -4.66 -24.90 -19.76
CA GLY A 379 -4.92 -24.50 -18.38
C GLY A 379 -4.85 -23.01 -18.12
N LEU A 380 -5.15 -22.16 -19.12
CA LEU A 380 -5.20 -20.71 -18.96
C LEU A 380 -6.37 -20.33 -18.06
N LEU A 381 -6.10 -19.56 -17.02
CA LEU A 381 -7.14 -18.97 -16.17
C LEU A 381 -7.84 -17.80 -16.88
N THR A 382 -9.05 -17.46 -16.44
CA THR A 382 -9.77 -16.26 -16.85
C THR A 382 -10.04 -15.35 -15.65
N LEU A 383 -10.10 -14.03 -15.87
CA LEU A 383 -10.50 -13.09 -14.84
C LEU A 383 -11.96 -13.33 -14.41
N GLU A 384 -12.84 -13.61 -15.38
CA GLU A 384 -14.28 -13.79 -15.17
C GLU A 384 -14.59 -14.99 -14.26
N GLN A 385 -13.81 -16.08 -14.30
CA GLN A 385 -14.07 -17.24 -13.44
C GLN A 385 -14.01 -16.91 -11.94
N PHE A 386 -13.23 -15.89 -11.55
CA PHE A 386 -13.13 -15.46 -10.16
C PHE A 386 -14.40 -14.71 -9.72
N CYS A 387 -15.03 -13.93 -10.60
CA CYS A 387 -16.32 -13.33 -10.31
C CYS A 387 -17.41 -14.38 -10.12
N ARG A 388 -17.46 -15.42 -10.98
CA ARG A 388 -18.43 -16.53 -10.86
C ARG A 388 -18.29 -17.31 -9.55
N ARG A 389 -17.05 -17.51 -9.06
CA ARG A 389 -16.82 -18.18 -7.77
C ARG A 389 -17.39 -17.39 -6.61
N LEU A 390 -17.26 -16.07 -6.62
CA LEU A 390 -17.86 -15.20 -5.61
C LEU A 390 -19.38 -15.24 -5.63
N ASP A 391 -19.99 -15.20 -6.83
CA ASP A 391 -21.43 -15.32 -7.00
C ASP A 391 -21.95 -16.66 -6.46
N ALA A 392 -21.24 -17.76 -6.73
CA ALA A 392 -21.56 -19.10 -6.23
C ALA A 392 -21.41 -19.21 -4.71
N TYR A 393 -20.32 -18.66 -4.16
CA TYR A 393 -20.08 -18.65 -2.71
C TYR A 393 -21.15 -17.84 -1.96
N GLY A 394 -21.51 -16.65 -2.46
CA GLY A 394 -22.57 -15.82 -1.88
C GLY A 394 -23.95 -16.49 -1.89
N LYS A 395 -24.27 -17.23 -2.96
CA LYS A 395 -25.51 -18.03 -3.05
C LYS A 395 -25.53 -19.21 -2.10
N ALA A 396 -24.41 -19.90 -1.93
CA ALA A 396 -24.32 -21.10 -1.09
C ALA A 396 -24.36 -20.79 0.41
N HIS A 397 -23.93 -19.59 0.81
CA HIS A 397 -23.72 -19.24 2.22
C HIS A 397 -24.76 -18.22 2.73
N HIS A 398 -25.83 -17.90 1.99
CA HIS A 398 -26.88 -16.94 2.37
C HIS A 398 -26.32 -15.86 3.30
N VAL A 399 -25.41 -15.02 2.80
CA VAL A 399 -24.95 -13.87 3.56
C VAL A 399 -26.12 -12.90 3.63
N ILE A 400 -26.97 -13.07 4.64
CA ILE A 400 -27.96 -12.08 5.04
C ILE A 400 -27.17 -10.80 5.34
N PRO A 401 -27.41 -9.69 4.65
CA PRO A 401 -26.83 -8.42 5.06
C PRO A 401 -27.26 -8.19 6.51
N ARG A 402 -26.30 -8.05 7.43
CA ARG A 402 -26.60 -7.66 8.81
C ARG A 402 -27.34 -6.32 8.74
N ARG A 403 -28.67 -6.37 8.89
CA ARG A 403 -29.50 -5.20 9.17
C ARG A 403 -29.06 -4.66 10.52
N GLY A 404 -28.64 -3.38 10.51
CA GLY A 404 -28.69 -2.43 11.62
C GLY A 404 -28.45 -2.98 13.02
N ALA A 405 -27.23 -2.83 13.52
CA ALA A 405 -27.06 -2.58 14.94
C ALA A 405 -27.40 -1.11 15.17
N THR A 406 -28.63 -0.85 15.54
CA THR A 406 -29.08 0.42 16.12
C THR A 406 -28.27 0.66 17.39
N LEU A 407 -27.40 1.66 17.35
CA LEU A 407 -26.87 2.29 18.55
C LEU A 407 -28.02 3.05 19.23
N SER A 408 -28.76 2.38 20.11
CA SER A 408 -29.63 3.02 21.07
C SER A 408 -29.11 2.67 22.45
N GLY A 409 -28.72 3.68 23.20
CA GLY A 409 -28.71 3.65 24.64
C GLY A 409 -27.35 3.59 25.31
N VAL A 410 -26.74 4.75 25.56
CA VAL A 410 -26.25 5.11 26.88
C VAL A 410 -26.50 6.61 27.10
N ALA A 411 -27.63 6.95 27.64
CA ALA A 411 -27.80 8.15 28.44
C ALA A 411 -27.56 7.72 29.90
N ARG A 412 -26.53 8.26 30.50
CA ARG A 412 -26.39 8.77 31.89
C ARG A 412 -24.92 8.92 32.23
#